data_25660ee9c6a95d30965c64715a31a2b4
#
_entry.id   25660ee9c6a95d30965c64715a31a2b4
#
_cell.length_a   1.000
_cell.length_b   1.000
_cell.length_c   1.000
_cell.angle_alpha   90.00
_cell.angle_beta   90.00
_cell.angle_gamma   90.00
#
_symmetry.space_group_name_H-M   'P 1'
#
loop_
_entity.id
_entity.type
_entity.pdbx_description
1 polymer ?
#
loop_
_entity_poly.entity_id
_entity_poly.type
_entity_poly.pdbx_seq_one_letter_code
_entity_poly.pdbx_strand_id
1 'polypeptide(L)'
;MHRVRQWWVRLSIVNKAIVLSCAFVIPILLVVGLLMNDFYDYREKSNDILSEYARCTDYMNAMEQENALLSELTLAAPGSDTIDKYADAVQDTACAWERLRSAETDGNTQSEVLKQVIDRTMKSYRVRQETFIAQLHGGTFDAVNYEALRTQGSYL
;
A
#
# COMPACT_ATOMS: atom_id res chain seq x y z
N MET A 1 -33.88 -20.52 43.12
CA MET A 1 -34.66 -19.29 42.87
C MET A 1 -35.23 -18.65 44.16
N HIS A 2 -35.60 -19.38 45.21
CA HIS A 2 -36.22 -18.84 46.46
C HIS A 2 -35.35 -17.84 47.21
N ARG A 3 -34.01 -18.04 47.31
CA ARG A 3 -33.12 -17.15 48.08
C ARG A 3 -32.97 -15.75 47.49
N VAL A 4 -32.94 -15.61 46.13
CA VAL A 4 -32.83 -14.32 45.45
C VAL A 4 -34.08 -13.47 45.68
N ARG A 5 -35.27 -14.11 45.66
CA ARG A 5 -36.54 -13.43 45.89
C ARG A 5 -36.66 -12.88 47.33
N GLN A 6 -36.18 -13.63 48.35
CA GLN A 6 -36.18 -13.18 49.74
C GLN A 6 -35.21 -12.03 49.98
N TRP A 7 -34.03 -12.03 49.33
CA TRP A 7 -33.05 -10.95 49.38
C TRP A 7 -33.62 -9.67 48.78
N TRP A 8 -34.26 -9.77 47.60
CA TRP A 8 -34.90 -8.66 46.89
C TRP A 8 -35.98 -7.96 47.74
N VAL A 9 -36.82 -8.71 48.46
CA VAL A 9 -37.90 -8.15 49.30
C VAL A 9 -37.35 -7.35 50.49
N ARG A 10 -36.19 -7.70 51.04
CA ARG A 10 -35.55 -7.02 52.17
C ARG A 10 -34.77 -5.77 51.82
N LEU A 11 -34.50 -5.51 50.57
CA LEU A 11 -33.79 -4.32 50.11
C LEU A 11 -34.68 -3.07 50.23
N SER A 12 -34.08 -1.95 50.65
CA SER A 12 -34.76 -0.64 50.64
C SER A 12 -35.07 -0.24 49.16
N ILE A 13 -36.03 0.64 48.97
CA ILE A 13 -36.44 1.11 47.65
C ILE A 13 -35.24 1.71 46.89
N VAL A 14 -34.38 2.45 47.56
CA VAL A 14 -33.17 3.06 47.01
C VAL A 14 -32.19 2.00 46.47
N ASN A 15 -31.95 0.95 47.29
CA ASN A 15 -31.04 -0.12 46.90
C ASN A 15 -31.60 -0.95 45.74
N LYS A 16 -32.91 -1.12 45.64
CA LYS A 16 -33.55 -1.75 44.47
C LYS A 16 -33.37 -0.94 43.22
N ALA A 17 -33.50 0.38 43.27
CA ALA A 17 -33.27 1.27 42.16
C ALA A 17 -31.80 1.21 41.67
N ILE A 18 -30.84 1.20 42.59
CA ILE A 18 -29.41 1.09 42.29
C ILE A 18 -29.12 -0.25 41.59
N VAL A 19 -29.59 -1.38 42.13
CA VAL A 19 -29.35 -2.70 41.51
C VAL A 19 -29.98 -2.79 40.15
N LEU A 20 -31.18 -2.24 39.96
CA LEU A 20 -31.83 -2.21 38.65
C LEU A 20 -31.06 -1.35 37.66
N SER A 21 -30.61 -0.16 38.08
CA SER A 21 -29.77 0.71 37.22
C SER A 21 -28.45 0.04 36.82
N CYS A 22 -27.77 -0.60 37.78
CA CYS A 22 -26.53 -1.35 37.49
C CYS A 22 -26.79 -2.51 36.52
N ALA A 23 -27.91 -3.20 36.66
CA ALA A 23 -28.28 -4.31 35.78
C ALA A 23 -28.48 -3.88 34.31
N PHE A 24 -28.84 -2.62 34.06
CA PHE A 24 -28.95 -2.07 32.70
C PHE A 24 -27.69 -1.40 32.23
N VAL A 25 -27.02 -0.64 33.09
CA VAL A 25 -25.82 0.15 32.71
C VAL A 25 -24.62 -0.76 32.40
N ILE A 26 -24.39 -1.82 33.18
CA ILE A 26 -23.26 -2.71 33.01
C ILE A 26 -23.28 -3.40 31.61
N PRO A 27 -24.37 -4.04 31.16
CA PRO A 27 -24.43 -4.61 29.81
C PRO A 27 -24.24 -3.58 28.70
N ILE A 28 -24.77 -2.37 28.87
CA ILE A 28 -24.59 -1.30 27.86
C ILE A 28 -23.12 -0.91 27.78
N LEU A 29 -22.44 -0.73 28.91
CA LEU A 29 -21.00 -0.41 28.90
C LEU A 29 -20.15 -1.52 28.31
N LEU A 30 -20.51 -2.79 28.54
CA LEU A 30 -19.82 -3.93 27.90
C LEU A 30 -20.00 -3.92 26.39
N VAL A 31 -21.22 -3.71 25.91
CA VAL A 31 -21.49 -3.63 24.45
C VAL A 31 -20.76 -2.45 23.82
N VAL A 32 -20.79 -1.28 24.46
CA VAL A 32 -20.06 -0.11 23.97
C VAL A 32 -18.55 -0.37 23.96
N GLY A 33 -18.01 -1.00 24.99
CA GLY A 33 -16.59 -1.37 25.05
C GLY A 33 -16.17 -2.32 23.92
N LEU A 34 -16.97 -3.35 23.64
CA LEU A 34 -16.73 -4.28 22.54
C LEU A 34 -16.81 -3.56 21.18
N LEU A 35 -17.84 -2.74 20.96
CA LEU A 35 -17.98 -1.97 19.72
C LEU A 35 -16.82 -0.99 19.50
N MET A 36 -16.33 -0.37 20.57
CA MET A 36 -15.16 0.52 20.46
C MET A 36 -13.90 -0.26 20.09
N ASN A 37 -13.69 -1.44 20.67
CA ASN A 37 -12.56 -2.29 20.32
C ASN A 37 -12.59 -2.70 18.83
N ASP A 38 -13.75 -3.19 18.38
CA ASP A 38 -13.95 -3.56 16.95
C ASP A 38 -13.76 -2.35 16.03
N PHE A 39 -14.19 -1.16 16.46
CA PHE A 39 -14.00 0.06 15.70
C PHE A 39 -12.52 0.47 15.59
N TYR A 40 -11.73 0.29 16.65
CA TYR A 40 -10.28 0.54 16.60
C TYR A 40 -9.58 -0.42 15.65
N ASP A 41 -9.88 -1.71 15.74
CA ASP A 41 -9.33 -2.73 14.85
C ASP A 41 -9.69 -2.46 13.37
N TYR A 42 -10.94 -2.06 13.13
CA TYR A 42 -11.40 -1.69 11.79
C TYR A 42 -10.69 -0.45 11.25
N ARG A 43 -10.48 0.56 12.10
CA ARG A 43 -9.77 1.79 11.73
C ARG A 43 -8.30 1.52 11.40
N GLU A 44 -7.63 0.68 12.16
CA GLU A 44 -6.25 0.27 11.90
C GLU A 44 -6.14 -0.41 10.54
N LYS A 45 -6.95 -1.44 10.30
CA LYS A 45 -7.00 -2.12 8.99
C LYS A 45 -7.34 -1.19 7.81
N SER A 46 -8.25 -0.25 8.03
CA SER A 46 -8.60 0.73 7.00
C SER A 46 -7.43 1.66 6.67
N ASN A 47 -6.66 2.09 7.68
CA ASN A 47 -5.47 2.92 7.47
C ASN A 47 -4.37 2.16 6.73
N ASP A 48 -4.19 0.87 7.01
CA ASP A 48 -3.22 0.02 6.33
C ASP A 48 -3.56 -0.12 4.85
N ILE A 49 -4.83 -0.41 4.53
CA ILE A 49 -5.31 -0.49 3.14
C ILE A 49 -5.11 0.85 2.41
N LEU A 50 -5.43 1.97 3.06
CA LEU A 50 -5.24 3.29 2.47
C LEU A 50 -3.77 3.60 2.22
N SER A 51 -2.88 3.21 3.13
CA SER A 51 -1.44 3.41 2.99
C SER A 51 -0.85 2.54 1.86
N GLU A 52 -1.35 1.32 1.69
CA GLU A 52 -0.96 0.44 0.58
C GLU A 52 -1.46 0.98 -0.76
N TYR A 53 -2.71 1.44 -0.81
CA TYR A 53 -3.26 2.09 -2.00
C TYR A 53 -2.47 3.34 -2.41
N ALA A 54 -2.08 4.19 -1.44
CA ALA A 54 -1.26 5.36 -1.71
C ALA A 54 0.10 4.97 -2.32
N ARG A 55 0.77 3.95 -1.78
CA ARG A 55 2.06 3.44 -2.30
C ARG A 55 1.92 2.86 -3.72
N CYS A 56 0.83 2.13 -3.99
CA CYS A 56 0.54 1.66 -5.35
C CYS A 56 0.35 2.83 -6.31
N THR A 57 -0.38 3.86 -5.90
CA THR A 57 -0.61 5.05 -6.71
C THR A 57 0.68 5.82 -6.98
N ASP A 58 1.56 5.96 -5.97
CA ASP A 58 2.88 6.57 -6.14
C ASP A 58 3.74 5.81 -7.14
N TYR A 59 3.75 4.49 -7.07
CA TYR A 59 4.46 3.65 -8.03
C TYR A 59 3.90 3.79 -9.46
N MET A 60 2.58 3.75 -9.62
CA MET A 60 1.95 3.93 -10.93
C MET A 60 2.25 5.30 -11.54
N ASN A 61 2.19 6.37 -10.74
CA ASN A 61 2.53 7.72 -11.20
C ASN A 61 4.00 7.84 -11.62
N ALA A 62 4.92 7.23 -10.87
CA ALA A 62 6.34 7.21 -11.21
C ALA A 62 6.59 6.45 -12.54
N MET A 63 5.95 5.30 -12.73
CA MET A 63 6.02 4.53 -13.99
C MET A 63 5.43 5.31 -15.18
N GLU A 64 4.32 6.01 -14.97
CA GLU A 64 3.71 6.84 -16.03
C GLU A 64 4.63 7.99 -16.45
N GLN A 65 5.24 8.67 -15.47
CA GLN A 65 6.22 9.72 -15.72
C GLN A 65 7.46 9.19 -16.46
N GLU A 66 8.00 8.04 -16.05
CA GLU A 66 9.12 7.37 -16.69
C GLU A 66 8.80 7.03 -18.16
N ASN A 67 7.62 6.44 -18.41
CA ASN A 67 7.17 6.08 -19.76
C ASN A 67 6.95 7.32 -20.64
N ALA A 68 6.47 8.42 -20.09
CA ALA A 68 6.32 9.68 -20.79
C ALA A 68 7.69 10.23 -21.24
N LEU A 69 8.68 10.24 -20.35
CA LEU A 69 10.05 10.68 -20.64
C LEU A 69 10.75 9.73 -21.62
N LEU A 70 10.55 8.41 -21.47
CA LEU A 70 11.05 7.43 -22.46
C LEU A 70 10.50 7.72 -23.87
N SER A 71 9.22 8.09 -23.96
CA SER A 71 8.60 8.46 -25.26
C SER A 71 9.17 9.77 -25.82
N GLU A 72 9.49 10.74 -24.96
CA GLU A 72 10.09 12.02 -25.36
C GLU A 72 11.49 11.84 -25.97
N LEU A 73 12.27 10.88 -25.48
CA LEU A 73 13.59 10.55 -26.02
C LEU A 73 13.59 10.12 -27.49
N THR A 74 12.43 9.72 -28.05
CA THR A 74 12.30 9.33 -29.48
C THR A 74 11.90 10.47 -30.37
N LEU A 75 11.31 11.54 -29.85
CA LEU A 75 10.73 12.62 -30.67
C LEU A 75 11.77 13.67 -31.10
N ALA A 76 12.88 13.78 -30.39
CA ALA A 76 13.98 14.70 -30.75
C ALA A 76 15.32 14.02 -30.45
N ALA A 77 16.42 14.47 -31.09
CA ALA A 77 17.76 14.05 -30.67
C ALA A 77 17.92 14.43 -29.18
N PRO A 78 18.05 13.44 -28.28
CA PRO A 78 17.95 13.71 -26.83
C PRO A 78 19.13 14.58 -26.40
N GLY A 79 18.83 15.76 -25.86
CA GLY A 79 19.82 16.57 -25.15
C GLY A 79 20.21 15.89 -23.83
N SER A 80 21.37 16.20 -23.29
CA SER A 80 21.80 15.65 -21.99
C SER A 80 20.78 15.86 -20.89
N ASP A 81 20.09 17.01 -20.87
CA ASP A 81 19.05 17.34 -19.87
C ASP A 81 17.84 16.37 -19.92
N THR A 82 17.43 15.92 -21.11
CA THR A 82 16.33 14.94 -21.24
C THR A 82 16.76 13.54 -20.81
N ILE A 83 18.02 13.17 -21.07
CA ILE A 83 18.59 11.89 -20.64
C ILE A 83 18.69 11.87 -19.10
N ASP A 84 19.16 12.96 -18.51
CA ASP A 84 19.29 13.07 -17.05
C ASP A 84 17.91 13.02 -16.37
N LYS A 85 16.90 13.71 -16.91
CA LYS A 85 15.51 13.63 -16.41
C LYS A 85 14.93 12.21 -16.50
N TYR A 86 15.24 11.49 -17.56
CA TYR A 86 14.82 10.10 -17.68
C TYR A 86 15.53 9.21 -16.63
N ALA A 87 16.82 9.41 -16.42
CA ALA A 87 17.58 8.70 -15.41
C ALA A 87 17.05 8.96 -13.99
N ASP A 88 16.69 10.19 -13.67
CA ASP A 88 16.06 10.57 -12.41
C ASP A 88 14.68 9.88 -12.24
N ALA A 89 13.85 9.87 -13.29
CA ALA A 89 12.55 9.20 -13.26
C ALA A 89 12.68 7.68 -13.05
N VAL A 90 13.68 7.04 -13.68
CA VAL A 90 14.01 5.62 -13.43
C VAL A 90 14.36 5.38 -11.97
N GLN A 91 15.12 6.30 -11.35
CA GLN A 91 15.47 6.20 -9.94
C GLN A 91 14.24 6.39 -9.03
N ASP A 92 13.36 7.32 -9.37
CA ASP A 92 12.12 7.58 -8.62
C ASP A 92 11.19 6.36 -8.67
N THR A 93 11.02 5.76 -9.83
CA THR A 93 10.26 4.49 -10.00
C THR A 93 10.86 3.37 -9.17
N ALA A 94 12.20 3.28 -9.15
CA ALA A 94 12.90 2.32 -8.32
C ALA A 94 12.63 2.51 -6.83
N CYS A 95 12.67 3.75 -6.35
CA CYS A 95 12.37 4.09 -4.95
C CYS A 95 10.91 3.82 -4.59
N ALA A 96 9.98 4.14 -5.50
CA ALA A 96 8.55 3.86 -5.30
C ALA A 96 8.27 2.35 -5.22
N TRP A 97 8.92 1.55 -6.08
CA TRP A 97 8.85 0.09 -6.02
C TRP A 97 9.35 -0.48 -4.69
N GLU A 98 10.52 -0.01 -4.20
CA GLU A 98 11.05 -0.48 -2.91
C GLU A 98 10.12 -0.13 -1.74
N ARG A 99 9.46 1.03 -1.76
CA ARG A 99 8.44 1.39 -0.75
C ARG A 99 7.21 0.47 -0.82
N LEU A 100 6.76 0.14 -2.02
CA LEU A 100 5.65 -0.77 -2.22
C LEU A 100 6.00 -2.19 -1.77
N ARG A 101 7.19 -2.66 -2.12
CA ARG A 101 7.69 -4.00 -1.78
C ARG A 101 7.90 -4.18 -0.28
N SER A 102 8.41 -3.14 0.41
CA SER A 102 8.69 -3.19 1.86
C SER A 102 7.43 -3.16 2.73
N ALA A 103 6.26 -2.91 2.14
CA ALA A 103 5.00 -2.98 2.86
C ALA A 103 4.76 -4.42 3.35
N GLU A 104 4.54 -4.57 4.66
CA GLU A 104 4.14 -5.86 5.23
C GLU A 104 2.86 -6.35 4.55
N THR A 105 2.91 -7.54 3.99
CA THR A 105 1.74 -8.20 3.41
C THR A 105 1.29 -9.22 4.43
N ASP A 106 0.03 -9.15 4.85
CA ASP A 106 -0.61 -10.19 5.66
C ASP A 106 -0.38 -11.56 5.01
N GLY A 107 0.64 -12.27 5.44
CA GLY A 107 1.00 -13.69 5.25
C GLY A 107 0.34 -14.52 4.12
N ASN A 108 -0.18 -13.87 3.08
CA ASN A 108 -0.84 -14.55 1.96
C ASN A 108 0.22 -15.04 0.97
N THR A 109 0.40 -16.35 0.91
CA THR A 109 1.35 -17.04 0.03
C THR A 109 1.23 -16.63 -1.45
N GLN A 110 0.04 -16.27 -1.94
CA GLN A 110 -0.17 -15.81 -3.31
C GLN A 110 0.45 -14.43 -3.55
N SER A 111 0.34 -13.53 -2.58
CA SER A 111 0.96 -12.21 -2.63
C SER A 111 2.49 -12.30 -2.66
N GLU A 112 3.08 -13.21 -1.90
CA GLU A 112 4.53 -13.44 -1.90
C GLU A 112 5.06 -13.97 -3.22
N VAL A 113 4.35 -14.92 -3.85
CA VAL A 113 4.72 -15.43 -5.19
C VAL A 113 4.63 -14.33 -6.24
N LEU A 114 3.57 -13.52 -6.21
CA LEU A 114 3.40 -12.38 -7.12
C LEU A 114 4.53 -11.35 -6.95
N LYS A 115 4.85 -10.99 -5.71
CA LYS A 115 5.99 -10.09 -5.40
C LYS A 115 7.30 -10.62 -5.97
N GLN A 116 7.58 -11.92 -5.85
CA GLN A 116 8.80 -12.53 -6.39
C GLN A 116 8.85 -12.47 -7.92
N VAL A 117 7.72 -12.69 -8.60
CA VAL A 117 7.64 -12.60 -10.07
C VAL A 117 7.90 -11.17 -10.53
N ILE A 118 7.22 -10.20 -9.91
CA ILE A 118 7.41 -8.78 -10.22
C ILE A 118 8.87 -8.36 -9.95
N ASP A 119 9.46 -8.79 -8.83
CA ASP A 119 10.86 -8.49 -8.49
C ASP A 119 11.86 -8.94 -9.56
N ARG A 120 11.66 -10.15 -10.12
CA ARG A 120 12.50 -10.66 -11.20
C ARG A 120 12.35 -9.81 -12.48
N THR A 121 11.11 -9.46 -12.81
CA THR A 121 10.80 -8.65 -13.98
C THR A 121 11.40 -7.25 -13.83
N MET A 122 11.25 -6.63 -12.66
CA MET A 122 11.84 -5.32 -12.35
C MET A 122 13.36 -5.32 -12.40
N LYS A 123 14.02 -6.36 -11.89
CA LYS A 123 15.49 -6.48 -12.00
C LYS A 123 15.95 -6.52 -13.47
N SER A 124 15.27 -7.32 -14.31
CA SER A 124 15.58 -7.39 -15.73
C SER A 124 15.33 -6.06 -16.44
N TYR A 125 14.25 -5.38 -16.09
CA TYR A 125 13.89 -4.07 -16.63
C TYR A 125 14.95 -3.01 -16.29
N ARG A 126 15.37 -2.93 -15.03
CA ARG A 126 16.41 -2.00 -14.57
C ARG A 126 17.73 -2.19 -15.29
N VAL A 127 18.21 -3.41 -15.45
CA VAL A 127 19.47 -3.67 -16.18
C VAL A 127 19.38 -3.14 -17.60
N ARG A 128 18.22 -3.28 -18.26
CA ARG A 128 18.01 -2.71 -19.60
C ARG A 128 17.99 -1.19 -19.58
N GLN A 129 17.34 -0.57 -18.60
CA GLN A 129 17.31 0.87 -18.41
C GLN A 129 18.71 1.46 -18.22
N GLU A 130 19.49 0.89 -17.31
CA GLU A 130 20.88 1.30 -17.07
C GLU A 130 21.74 1.20 -18.34
N THR A 131 21.58 0.09 -19.08
CA THR A 131 22.27 -0.11 -20.34
C THR A 131 21.85 0.94 -21.39
N PHE A 132 20.55 1.22 -21.48
CA PHE A 132 20.02 2.20 -22.44
C PHE A 132 20.47 3.63 -22.10
N ILE A 133 20.42 4.02 -20.83
CA ILE A 133 20.92 5.32 -20.34
C ILE A 133 22.42 5.47 -20.67
N ALA A 134 23.23 4.44 -20.42
CA ALA A 134 24.66 4.47 -20.75
C ALA A 134 24.90 4.62 -22.26
N GLN A 135 24.10 3.97 -23.10
CA GLN A 135 24.15 4.12 -24.55
C GLN A 135 23.79 5.53 -24.98
N LEU A 136 22.75 6.13 -24.42
CA LEU A 136 22.34 7.51 -24.71
C LEU A 136 23.42 8.52 -24.34
N HIS A 137 24.04 8.38 -23.16
CA HIS A 137 25.20 9.22 -22.77
C HIS A 137 26.41 9.04 -23.69
N GLY A 138 26.56 7.85 -24.27
CA GLY A 138 27.57 7.56 -25.31
C GLY A 138 27.20 8.10 -26.69
N GLY A 139 26.08 8.77 -26.86
CA GLY A 139 25.58 9.31 -28.13
C GLY A 139 25.02 8.24 -29.09
N THR A 140 24.68 7.05 -28.57
CA THR A 140 24.14 5.94 -29.34
C THR A 140 22.69 5.68 -28.98
N PHE A 141 21.78 5.73 -29.96
CA PHE A 141 20.39 5.35 -29.77
C PHE A 141 20.16 3.92 -30.29
N ASP A 142 19.79 3.01 -29.38
CA ASP A 142 19.47 1.62 -29.70
C ASP A 142 17.96 1.42 -29.79
N ALA A 143 17.41 1.43 -30.98
CA ALA A 143 15.97 1.28 -31.25
C ALA A 143 15.42 -0.08 -30.75
N VAL A 144 16.25 -1.15 -30.77
CA VAL A 144 15.82 -2.47 -30.31
C VAL A 144 15.66 -2.48 -28.78
N ASN A 145 16.61 -1.88 -28.08
CA ASN A 145 16.56 -1.77 -26.63
C ASN A 145 15.42 -0.84 -26.18
N TYR A 146 15.20 0.25 -26.89
CA TYR A 146 14.06 1.14 -26.69
C TYR A 146 12.71 0.41 -26.77
N GLU A 147 12.46 -0.31 -27.89
CA GLU A 147 11.20 -1.05 -28.07
C GLU A 147 11.02 -2.15 -27.02
N ALA A 148 12.11 -2.80 -26.60
CA ALA A 148 12.08 -3.77 -25.52
C ALA A 148 11.69 -3.12 -24.18
N LEU A 149 12.23 -1.94 -23.84
CA LEU A 149 11.87 -1.19 -22.65
C LEU A 149 10.41 -0.73 -22.67
N ARG A 150 9.96 -0.15 -23.80
CA ARG A 150 8.59 0.28 -24.00
C ARG A 150 7.59 -0.86 -23.82
N THR A 151 7.89 -2.00 -24.43
CA THR A 151 7.03 -3.19 -24.33
C THR A 151 7.02 -3.73 -22.90
N GLN A 152 8.18 -3.85 -22.26
CA GLN A 152 8.28 -4.40 -20.92
C GLN A 152 7.64 -3.46 -19.88
N GLY A 153 7.82 -2.15 -19.99
CA GLY A 153 7.20 -1.15 -19.11
C GLY A 153 5.68 -1.12 -19.20
N SER A 154 5.09 -1.51 -20.34
CA SER A 154 3.62 -1.61 -20.47
C SER A 154 3.00 -2.81 -19.75
N TYR A 155 3.80 -3.76 -19.29
CA TYR A 155 3.35 -4.96 -18.55
C TYR A 155 3.62 -4.88 -17.04
N LEU A 156 4.35 -3.87 -16.55
CA LEU A 156 4.66 -3.62 -15.15
C LEU A 156 3.65 -2.67 -14.52
#